data_30a18bb6d24bad8c8db026b075f3dfab
#
_entry.id   30a18bb6d24bad8c8db026b075f3dfab
#
_cell.length_a   1.000
_cell.length_b   1.000
_cell.length_c   1.000
_cell.angle_alpha   90.00
_cell.angle_beta   90.00
_cell.angle_gamma   90.00
#
_symmetry.space_group_name_H-M   'P 1'
#
loop_
_entity.id
_entity.type
_entity.pdbx_description
1 polymer ?
#
loop_
_entity_poly.entity_id
_entity_poly.type
_entity_poly.pdbx_seq_one_letter_code
_entity_poly.pdbx_strand_id
1 'polypeptide(L)'
;MVDHLHPPLGQVVKEIQVMICRRSLSNLIVLKARLILQPGSKFTIHKRSSMQTYLKTKPIWVQLLLFIGMAFGIFFILTAIGVVILSRMTGIGLTQLQDINNWDPDNSNYIFFIRGMLLFQFLGLFLIPSLLFAYFSDPHPLSYLGFRSPSKNVFILLALIAMLVAIPIVEYTGMLNQQIRFGGAQKWIKSMEEDATKQIQFMLHKHTGKELFLNLIFISLFAGIGEELFFRGILQRMFIRASRRPLIGIIITAAIFSAFHVQLFGFVPRLLLGIVLGCIYWYSGSILLSIIAHFFYDGLLIVIAYFQPSIIQNPDSTMFNPTLMLPLAIGSAILTYIVIRQMKTLSVTSYSQVYKNDIITKDEDFTF
;
A
#
# COMPACT_ATOMS: atom_id res chain seq x y z
N MET A 1 -50.02 -43.45 2.31
CA MET A 1 -49.05 -44.15 3.17
C MET A 1 -47.72 -43.95 2.55
N VAL A 2 -46.96 -42.98 3.05
CA VAL A 2 -45.56 -42.81 2.73
C VAL A 2 -44.88 -42.42 4.05
N ASP A 3 -44.17 -43.41 4.63
CA ASP A 3 -43.41 -43.24 5.85
C ASP A 3 -42.16 -42.41 5.57
N HIS A 4 -42.08 -41.24 6.17
CA HIS A 4 -40.85 -40.47 6.25
C HIS A 4 -40.04 -40.94 7.47
N LEU A 5 -39.06 -41.82 7.21
CA LEU A 5 -38.07 -42.27 8.16
C LEU A 5 -37.10 -41.08 8.51
N HIS A 6 -37.23 -40.63 9.75
CA HIS A 6 -36.22 -39.75 10.35
C HIS A 6 -35.02 -40.60 10.78
N PRO A 7 -33.77 -40.16 10.53
CA PRO A 7 -32.61 -40.89 11.01
C PRO A 7 -32.59 -40.91 12.54
N PRO A 8 -32.20 -42.02 13.17
CA PRO A 8 -32.19 -42.14 14.62
C PRO A 8 -31.17 -41.18 15.25
N LEU A 9 -31.57 -40.58 16.38
CA LEU A 9 -30.75 -39.58 17.15
C LEU A 9 -29.27 -39.95 17.34
N GLY A 10 -28.94 -41.22 17.42
CA GLY A 10 -27.58 -41.73 17.51
C GLY A 10 -26.72 -41.48 16.29
N GLN A 11 -27.30 -41.36 15.09
CA GLN A 11 -26.55 -41.09 13.86
C GLN A 11 -26.20 -39.59 13.73
N VAL A 12 -27.12 -38.72 14.17
CA VAL A 12 -26.91 -37.27 14.20
C VAL A 12 -25.83 -36.88 15.23
N VAL A 13 -25.79 -37.57 16.37
CA VAL A 13 -24.78 -37.36 17.39
C VAL A 13 -23.38 -37.80 16.91
N LYS A 14 -23.29 -38.92 16.18
CA LYS A 14 -22.02 -39.37 15.57
C LYS A 14 -21.52 -38.42 14.49
N GLU A 15 -22.38 -37.88 13.63
CA GLU A 15 -21.98 -36.89 12.61
C GLU A 15 -21.48 -35.57 13.25
N ILE A 16 -22.14 -35.13 14.34
CA ILE A 16 -21.69 -33.96 15.10
C ILE A 16 -20.33 -34.22 15.77
N GLN A 17 -20.11 -35.41 16.33
CA GLN A 17 -18.83 -35.76 16.93
C GLN A 17 -17.70 -35.88 15.91
N VAL A 18 -17.96 -36.42 14.73
CA VAL A 18 -16.97 -36.49 13.61
C VAL A 18 -16.63 -35.10 13.06
N MET A 19 -17.60 -34.18 13.04
CA MET A 19 -17.39 -32.80 12.61
C MET A 19 -16.55 -31.99 13.60
N ILE A 20 -16.70 -32.28 14.91
CA ILE A 20 -15.90 -31.64 15.99
C ILE A 20 -14.47 -32.19 15.98
N CYS A 21 -14.24 -33.46 15.69
CA CYS A 21 -12.93 -34.10 15.72
C CYS A 21 -12.03 -33.76 14.48
N ARG A 22 -12.59 -33.25 13.38
CA ARG A 22 -11.84 -32.85 12.18
C ARG A 22 -11.40 -31.39 12.12
N ARG A 23 -11.74 -30.56 13.12
CA ARG A 23 -11.27 -29.17 13.21
C ARG A 23 -10.31 -29.01 14.37
N SER A 24 -9.07 -28.72 14.02
CA SER A 24 -7.96 -28.33 14.90
C SER A 24 -8.38 -27.46 16.07
N LEU A 25 -7.78 -27.69 17.24
CA LEU A 25 -8.01 -27.04 18.55
C LEU A 25 -7.95 -25.49 18.59
N SER A 26 -7.70 -24.82 17.51
CA SER A 26 -7.62 -23.36 17.41
C SER A 26 -8.98 -22.63 17.27
N ASN A 27 -10.09 -23.34 17.18
CA ASN A 27 -11.43 -22.76 16.99
C ASN A 27 -12.42 -23.03 18.13
N LEU A 28 -11.93 -23.31 19.35
CA LEU A 28 -12.78 -23.63 20.49
C LEU A 28 -13.20 -22.40 21.31
N ILE A 29 -13.54 -21.29 20.67
CA ILE A 29 -14.21 -20.18 21.35
C ILE A 29 -15.52 -19.91 20.64
N VAL A 30 -16.60 -20.27 21.37
CA VAL A 30 -17.99 -19.84 21.19
C VAL A 30 -18.80 -20.58 20.13
N LEU A 31 -19.18 -21.81 20.43
CA LEU A 31 -20.48 -22.32 20.01
C LEU A 31 -21.39 -22.46 21.27
N LYS A 32 -21.95 -21.36 21.77
CA LYS A 32 -23.14 -21.41 22.61
C LYS A 32 -24.35 -21.52 21.70
N ALA A 33 -24.69 -22.73 21.27
CA ALA A 33 -25.98 -23.00 20.63
C ALA A 33 -27.03 -23.03 21.75
N ARG A 34 -27.92 -22.03 21.83
CA ARG A 34 -29.16 -22.11 22.57
C ARG A 34 -30.13 -22.87 21.69
N LEU A 35 -30.29 -24.16 21.93
CA LEU A 35 -31.36 -24.97 21.36
C LEU A 35 -32.71 -24.51 21.95
N ILE A 36 -33.50 -23.76 21.19
CA ILE A 36 -34.92 -23.58 21.45
C ILE A 36 -35.64 -24.50 20.44
N LEU A 37 -36.08 -25.65 20.90
CA LEU A 37 -36.91 -26.58 20.14
C LEU A 37 -38.32 -26.02 20.11
N GLN A 38 -38.75 -25.46 18.97
CA GLN A 38 -40.17 -25.32 18.62
C GLN A 38 -40.45 -26.24 17.41
N PRO A 39 -41.51 -27.06 17.46
CA PRO A 39 -41.88 -27.93 16.34
C PRO A 39 -42.35 -27.06 15.17
N GLY A 40 -41.64 -27.15 14.03
CA GLY A 40 -42.01 -26.48 12.78
C GLY A 40 -41.15 -25.29 12.33
N SER A 41 -40.09 -24.89 13.06
CA SER A 41 -39.23 -23.82 12.65
C SER A 41 -38.09 -24.33 11.74
N LYS A 42 -37.97 -23.75 10.52
CA LYS A 42 -36.79 -23.92 9.68
C LYS A 42 -35.55 -23.38 10.44
N PHE A 43 -34.56 -24.26 10.64
CA PHE A 43 -33.30 -23.88 11.25
C PHE A 43 -32.58 -22.81 10.41
N THR A 44 -32.66 -21.57 10.81
CA THR A 44 -31.79 -20.51 10.27
C THR A 44 -30.59 -20.36 11.20
N ILE A 45 -29.44 -20.97 10.83
CA ILE A 45 -28.20 -20.74 11.55
C ILE A 45 -27.78 -19.30 11.26
N HIS A 46 -28.10 -18.38 12.16
CA HIS A 46 -27.50 -17.04 12.16
C HIS A 46 -26.01 -17.21 12.46
N LYS A 47 -25.20 -17.23 11.40
CA LYS A 47 -23.73 -17.19 11.53
C LYS A 47 -23.38 -15.85 12.15
N ARG A 48 -23.14 -15.85 13.48
CA ARG A 48 -22.61 -14.66 14.17
C ARG A 48 -21.34 -14.25 13.44
N SER A 49 -21.30 -13.02 12.90
CA SER A 49 -20.10 -12.48 12.28
C SER A 49 -18.97 -12.54 13.32
N SER A 50 -17.91 -13.27 13.02
CA SER A 50 -16.70 -13.23 13.86
C SER A 50 -16.14 -11.81 13.80
N MET A 51 -15.43 -11.34 14.86
CA MET A 51 -14.75 -10.03 14.81
C MET A 51 -13.88 -9.88 13.55
N GLN A 52 -13.34 -10.98 13.04
CA GLN A 52 -12.52 -11.04 11.83
C GLN A 52 -13.25 -10.73 10.52
N THR A 53 -14.58 -10.59 10.52
CA THR A 53 -15.35 -10.22 9.33
C THR A 53 -16.18 -8.97 9.56
N TYR A 54 -15.95 -8.28 10.67
CA TYR A 54 -16.76 -7.14 11.09
C TYR A 54 -16.77 -6.01 10.05
N LEU A 55 -15.60 -5.64 9.53
CA LEU A 55 -15.49 -4.55 8.57
C LEU A 55 -16.11 -4.91 7.21
N LYS A 56 -16.03 -6.18 6.81
CA LYS A 56 -16.59 -6.66 5.54
C LYS A 56 -18.09 -6.46 5.43
N THR A 57 -18.80 -6.42 6.57
CA THR A 57 -20.25 -6.20 6.63
C THR A 57 -20.64 -4.72 6.56
N LYS A 58 -19.67 -3.80 6.59
CA LYS A 58 -19.94 -2.36 6.57
C LYS A 58 -19.92 -1.81 5.14
N PRO A 59 -20.68 -0.75 4.84
CA PRO A 59 -20.57 -0.01 3.59
C PRO A 59 -19.12 0.43 3.30
N ILE A 60 -18.75 0.52 2.04
CA ILE A 60 -17.36 0.84 1.63
C ILE A 60 -16.89 2.19 2.21
N TRP A 61 -17.76 3.20 2.24
CA TRP A 61 -17.42 4.51 2.80
C TRP A 61 -17.13 4.46 4.30
N VAL A 62 -17.85 3.61 5.06
CA VAL A 62 -17.56 3.37 6.49
C VAL A 62 -16.23 2.66 6.65
N GLN A 63 -15.95 1.64 5.82
CA GLN A 63 -14.65 0.96 5.81
C GLN A 63 -13.52 1.95 5.54
N LEU A 64 -13.69 2.85 4.57
CA LEU A 64 -12.70 3.89 4.22
C LEU A 64 -12.47 4.84 5.38
N LEU A 65 -13.53 5.38 5.99
CA LEU A 65 -13.42 6.30 7.13
C LEU A 65 -12.74 5.63 8.33
N LEU A 66 -13.10 4.39 8.65
CA LEU A 66 -12.48 3.63 9.73
C LEU A 66 -11.00 3.35 9.44
N PHE A 67 -10.66 3.01 8.21
CA PHE A 67 -9.26 2.77 7.82
C PHE A 67 -8.42 4.03 7.94
N ILE A 68 -8.88 5.15 7.39
CA ILE A 68 -8.18 6.43 7.45
C ILE A 68 -8.07 6.92 8.90
N GLY A 69 -9.17 6.88 9.68
CA GLY A 69 -9.16 7.26 11.09
C GLY A 69 -8.21 6.42 11.92
N MET A 70 -8.17 5.10 11.70
CA MET A 70 -7.24 4.19 12.36
C MET A 70 -5.78 4.50 11.96
N ALA A 71 -5.51 4.71 10.67
CA ALA A 71 -4.17 5.00 10.17
C ALA A 71 -3.61 6.29 10.79
N PHE A 72 -4.36 7.39 10.70
CA PHE A 72 -3.92 8.67 11.28
C PHE A 72 -3.89 8.63 12.80
N GLY A 73 -4.85 7.97 13.46
CA GLY A 73 -4.85 7.84 14.91
C GLY A 73 -3.61 7.12 15.43
N ILE A 74 -3.28 5.97 14.86
CA ILE A 74 -2.07 5.21 15.23
C ILE A 74 -0.80 5.99 14.87
N PHE A 75 -0.78 6.62 13.69
CA PHE A 75 0.34 7.44 13.24
C PHE A 75 0.66 8.58 14.21
N PHE A 76 -0.33 9.37 14.62
CA PHE A 76 -0.09 10.48 15.55
C PHE A 76 0.38 10.00 16.92
N ILE A 77 -0.18 8.90 17.43
CA ILE A 77 0.25 8.31 18.71
C ILE A 77 1.71 7.82 18.60
N LEU A 78 2.03 7.04 17.59
CA LEU A 78 3.39 6.49 17.44
C LEU A 78 4.41 7.57 17.09
N THR A 79 4.04 8.59 16.31
CA THR A 79 4.89 9.76 16.05
C THR A 79 5.22 10.52 17.33
N ALA A 80 4.22 10.79 18.18
CA ALA A 80 4.44 11.45 19.45
C ALA A 80 5.37 10.64 20.39
N ILE A 81 5.14 9.35 20.49
CA ILE A 81 6.01 8.43 21.24
C ILE A 81 7.43 8.42 20.62
N GLY A 82 7.54 8.32 19.32
CA GLY A 82 8.79 8.31 18.57
C GLY A 82 9.63 9.57 18.82
N VAL A 83 9.00 10.74 18.73
CA VAL A 83 9.67 12.03 19.01
C VAL A 83 10.24 12.04 20.44
N VAL A 84 9.46 11.63 21.44
CA VAL A 84 9.93 11.60 22.82
C VAL A 84 11.10 10.64 23.02
N ILE A 85 11.00 9.43 22.49
CA ILE A 85 12.06 8.41 22.61
C ILE A 85 13.33 8.87 21.90
N LEU A 86 13.20 9.31 20.65
CA LEU A 86 14.35 9.70 19.81
C LEU A 86 15.03 10.97 20.35
N SER A 87 14.26 11.96 20.83
CA SER A 87 14.83 13.15 21.48
C SER A 87 15.63 12.79 22.72
N ARG A 88 15.16 11.85 23.53
CA ARG A 88 15.92 11.35 24.70
C ARG A 88 17.19 10.61 24.32
N MET A 89 17.15 9.81 23.23
CA MET A 89 18.30 9.02 22.78
C MET A 89 19.37 9.88 22.11
N THR A 90 18.98 10.91 21.36
CA THR A 90 19.90 11.73 20.54
C THR A 90 20.30 13.05 21.18
N GLY A 91 19.56 13.49 22.19
CA GLY A 91 19.73 14.84 22.77
C GLY A 91 19.15 15.97 21.89
N ILE A 92 18.51 15.65 20.76
CA ILE A 92 17.96 16.66 19.83
C ILE A 92 16.60 17.13 20.36
N GLY A 93 16.48 18.42 20.64
CA GLY A 93 15.24 19.04 21.08
C GLY A 93 14.30 19.38 19.93
N LEU A 94 12.99 19.56 20.24
CA LEU A 94 11.96 19.90 19.25
C LEU A 94 12.26 21.18 18.47
N THR A 95 12.87 22.18 19.10
CA THR A 95 13.27 23.45 18.46
C THR A 95 14.35 23.25 17.39
N GLN A 96 15.26 22.29 17.59
CA GLN A 96 16.30 21.95 16.62
C GLN A 96 15.76 21.22 15.41
N LEU A 97 14.60 20.56 15.55
CA LEU A 97 13.96 19.82 14.46
C LEU A 97 13.14 20.72 13.52
N GLN A 98 12.81 21.97 13.95
CA GLN A 98 11.96 22.87 13.18
C GLN A 98 12.67 23.49 11.97
N ASP A 99 13.99 23.59 12.00
CA ASP A 99 14.76 24.19 10.91
C ASP A 99 15.87 23.27 10.40
N ILE A 100 15.57 22.56 9.33
CA ILE A 100 16.49 21.63 8.67
C ILE A 100 17.76 22.32 8.15
N ASN A 101 17.73 23.63 7.92
CA ASN A 101 18.90 24.37 7.45
C ASN A 101 20.02 24.45 8.51
N ASN A 102 19.66 24.27 9.77
CA ASN A 102 20.59 24.28 10.90
C ASN A 102 21.11 22.88 11.27
N TRP A 103 20.72 21.85 10.53
CA TRP A 103 21.18 20.49 10.81
C TRP A 103 22.61 20.30 10.29
N ASP A 104 23.46 19.78 11.17
CA ASP A 104 24.81 19.38 10.80
C ASP A 104 24.80 17.99 10.12
N PRO A 105 25.16 17.88 8.83
CA PRO A 105 25.12 16.62 8.10
C PRO A 105 26.19 15.62 8.60
N ASP A 106 27.20 16.06 9.32
CA ASP A 106 28.20 15.19 9.93
C ASP A 106 27.76 14.63 11.27
N ASN A 107 26.79 15.25 11.91
CA ASN A 107 26.23 14.76 13.17
C ASN A 107 25.30 13.55 12.94
N SER A 108 25.78 12.37 13.30
CA SER A 108 25.05 11.12 13.12
C SER A 108 23.73 11.04 13.92
N ASN A 109 23.54 11.88 14.95
CA ASN A 109 22.32 11.88 15.75
C ASN A 109 21.10 12.37 14.94
N TYR A 110 21.29 13.35 14.03
CA TYR A 110 20.20 13.79 13.15
C TYR A 110 19.76 12.67 12.18
N ILE A 111 20.75 11.98 11.56
CA ILE A 111 20.45 10.85 10.66
C ILE A 111 19.74 9.73 11.42
N PHE A 112 20.20 9.43 12.65
CA PHE A 112 19.55 8.43 13.51
C PHE A 112 18.11 8.83 13.86
N PHE A 113 17.89 10.12 14.18
CA PHE A 113 16.57 10.66 14.49
C PHE A 113 15.62 10.52 13.28
N ILE A 114 16.04 10.95 12.08
CA ILE A 114 15.23 10.85 10.87
C ILE A 114 14.85 9.40 10.58
N ARG A 115 15.82 8.47 10.62
CA ARG A 115 15.58 7.05 10.40
C ARG A 115 14.62 6.46 11.42
N GLY A 116 14.77 6.86 12.68
CA GLY A 116 13.82 6.50 13.72
C GLY A 116 12.40 6.99 13.42
N MET A 117 12.25 8.23 12.97
CA MET A 117 10.95 8.79 12.56
C MET A 117 10.36 8.07 11.35
N LEU A 118 11.18 7.70 10.35
CA LEU A 118 10.73 6.89 9.22
C LEU A 118 10.24 5.50 9.67
N LEU A 119 10.88 4.89 10.67
CA LEU A 119 10.41 3.64 11.27
C LEU A 119 9.05 3.82 11.95
N PHE A 120 8.88 4.87 12.77
CA PHE A 120 7.60 5.15 13.43
C PHE A 120 6.50 5.48 12.43
N GLN A 121 6.81 6.19 11.35
CA GLN A 121 5.90 6.43 10.23
C GLN A 121 5.51 5.14 9.51
N PHE A 122 6.49 4.30 9.17
CA PHE A 122 6.25 2.99 8.55
C PHE A 122 5.33 2.12 9.40
N LEU A 123 5.59 2.02 10.70
CA LEU A 123 4.77 1.25 11.63
C LEU A 123 3.39 1.86 11.83
N GLY A 124 3.34 3.18 12.11
CA GLY A 124 2.13 3.87 12.56
C GLY A 124 1.14 4.19 11.45
N LEU A 125 1.64 4.61 10.29
CA LEU A 125 0.77 5.03 9.18
C LEU A 125 0.44 3.88 8.24
N PHE A 126 1.41 2.99 7.99
CA PHE A 126 1.29 2.00 6.93
C PHE A 126 1.11 0.57 7.43
N LEU A 127 2.04 0.03 8.20
CA LEU A 127 2.08 -1.41 8.51
C LEU A 127 0.97 -1.82 9.46
N ILE A 128 0.94 -1.22 10.67
CA ILE A 128 -0.01 -1.63 11.73
C ILE A 128 -1.46 -1.39 11.28
N PRO A 129 -1.85 -0.22 10.75
CA PRO A 129 -3.22 -0.01 10.28
C PRO A 129 -3.65 -0.97 9.19
N SER A 130 -2.76 -1.26 8.21
CA SER A 130 -3.07 -2.19 7.12
C SER A 130 -3.29 -3.62 7.62
N LEU A 131 -2.45 -4.09 8.54
CA LEU A 131 -2.59 -5.41 9.14
C LEU A 131 -3.83 -5.52 10.02
N LEU A 132 -4.12 -4.51 10.85
CA LEU A 132 -5.33 -4.47 11.68
C LEU A 132 -6.60 -4.42 10.83
N PHE A 133 -6.62 -3.57 9.81
CA PHE A 133 -7.76 -3.49 8.91
C PHE A 133 -8.01 -4.81 8.18
N ALA A 134 -6.97 -5.46 7.68
CA ALA A 134 -7.07 -6.77 7.06
C ALA A 134 -7.56 -7.84 8.04
N TYR A 135 -7.08 -7.83 9.30
CA TYR A 135 -7.52 -8.73 10.35
C TYR A 135 -9.01 -8.61 10.66
N PHE A 136 -9.54 -7.38 10.74
CA PHE A 136 -10.97 -7.15 10.96
C PHE A 136 -11.83 -7.33 9.70
N SER A 137 -11.22 -7.48 8.53
CA SER A 137 -11.92 -7.63 7.25
C SER A 137 -12.02 -9.07 6.79
N ASP A 138 -11.04 -9.93 7.09
CA ASP A 138 -11.02 -11.31 6.56
C ASP A 138 -10.31 -12.27 7.55
N PRO A 139 -10.80 -13.50 7.71
CA PRO A 139 -10.14 -14.54 8.51
C PRO A 139 -8.71 -14.89 8.06
N HIS A 140 -8.36 -14.53 6.83
CA HIS A 140 -7.02 -14.74 6.24
C HIS A 140 -6.40 -13.39 5.84
N PRO A 141 -5.92 -12.56 6.79
CA PRO A 141 -5.52 -11.18 6.54
C PRO A 141 -4.40 -11.04 5.50
N LEU A 142 -3.42 -11.92 5.48
CA LEU A 142 -2.37 -11.89 4.47
C LEU A 142 -2.90 -12.17 3.05
N SER A 143 -3.82 -13.12 2.91
CA SER A 143 -4.48 -13.37 1.63
C SER A 143 -5.36 -12.20 1.20
N TYR A 144 -6.02 -11.53 2.16
CA TYR A 144 -6.79 -10.31 1.91
C TYR A 144 -5.91 -9.20 1.34
N LEU A 145 -4.72 -8.99 1.89
CA LEU A 145 -3.74 -8.01 1.41
C LEU A 145 -3.11 -8.40 0.06
N GLY A 146 -3.26 -9.64 -0.38
CA GLY A 146 -2.67 -10.12 -1.64
C GLY A 146 -1.29 -10.75 -1.50
N PHE A 147 -0.90 -11.18 -0.29
CA PHE A 147 0.32 -11.98 -0.09
C PHE A 147 0.13 -13.38 -0.68
N ARG A 148 0.45 -13.51 -1.93
CA ARG A 148 0.44 -14.77 -2.69
C ARG A 148 1.48 -14.70 -3.80
N SER A 149 1.93 -15.86 -4.25
CA SER A 149 2.81 -15.94 -5.42
C SER A 149 2.09 -15.40 -6.67
N PRO A 150 2.80 -14.78 -7.60
CA PRO A 150 2.22 -14.35 -8.87
C PRO A 150 1.68 -15.55 -9.64
N SER A 151 0.65 -15.34 -10.45
CA SER A 151 0.03 -16.40 -11.25
C SER A 151 0.98 -17.03 -12.27
N LYS A 152 2.03 -16.32 -12.68
CA LYS A 152 3.11 -16.78 -13.56
C LYS A 152 4.43 -16.10 -13.19
N ASN A 153 5.53 -16.82 -13.22
CA ASN A 153 6.86 -16.28 -12.87
C ASN A 153 7.33 -15.15 -13.79
N VAL A 154 6.86 -15.12 -15.06
CA VAL A 154 7.18 -14.05 -16.02
C VAL A 154 6.74 -12.67 -15.52
N PHE A 155 5.76 -12.59 -14.62
CA PHE A 155 5.35 -11.31 -14.04
C PHE A 155 6.45 -10.63 -13.22
N ILE A 156 7.41 -11.39 -12.65
CA ILE A 156 8.55 -10.82 -11.93
C ILE A 156 9.39 -9.98 -12.90
N LEU A 157 9.74 -10.57 -14.05
CA LEU A 157 10.52 -9.87 -15.08
C LEU A 157 9.75 -8.67 -15.66
N LEU A 158 8.47 -8.86 -15.99
CA LEU A 158 7.64 -7.79 -16.54
C LEU A 158 7.45 -6.63 -15.56
N ALA A 159 7.35 -6.90 -14.26
CA ALA A 159 7.24 -5.85 -13.23
C ALA A 159 8.52 -5.00 -13.16
N LEU A 160 9.69 -5.63 -13.14
CA LEU A 160 10.98 -4.92 -13.13
C LEU A 160 11.19 -4.12 -14.43
N ILE A 161 10.90 -4.72 -15.59
CA ILE A 161 10.98 -4.04 -16.89
C ILE A 161 10.01 -2.85 -16.91
N ALA A 162 8.75 -2.99 -16.42
CA ALA A 162 7.79 -1.91 -16.40
C ALA A 162 8.32 -0.69 -15.63
N MET A 163 8.96 -0.91 -14.47
CA MET A 163 9.55 0.18 -13.67
C MET A 163 10.74 0.83 -14.37
N LEU A 164 11.63 0.03 -14.98
CA LEU A 164 12.80 0.55 -15.71
C LEU A 164 12.39 1.38 -16.92
N VAL A 165 11.51 0.85 -17.77
CA VAL A 165 11.11 1.55 -18.98
C VAL A 165 10.24 2.79 -18.72
N ALA A 166 9.64 2.90 -17.51
CA ALA A 166 8.88 4.07 -17.09
C ALA A 166 9.77 5.26 -16.69
N ILE A 167 11.08 5.07 -16.40
CA ILE A 167 11.95 6.15 -15.89
C ILE A 167 11.93 7.39 -16.78
N PRO A 168 12.15 7.34 -18.12
CA PRO A 168 12.20 8.55 -18.93
C PRO A 168 10.87 9.33 -19.00
N ILE A 169 9.71 8.64 -19.04
CA ILE A 169 8.41 9.34 -19.03
C ILE A 169 8.13 9.97 -17.66
N VAL A 170 8.52 9.31 -16.57
CA VAL A 170 8.38 9.83 -15.22
C VAL A 170 9.24 11.08 -15.04
N GLU A 171 10.51 11.04 -15.45
CA GLU A 171 11.41 12.20 -15.39
C GLU A 171 10.90 13.36 -16.26
N TYR A 172 10.50 13.10 -17.50
CA TYR A 172 9.95 14.12 -18.38
C TYR A 172 8.69 14.78 -17.82
N THR A 173 7.78 14.00 -17.25
CA THR A 173 6.58 14.54 -16.61
C THR A 173 6.90 15.33 -15.35
N GLY A 174 7.97 14.98 -14.63
CA GLY A 174 8.51 15.76 -13.53
C GLY A 174 8.98 17.14 -13.98
N MET A 175 9.77 17.21 -15.07
CA MET A 175 10.21 18.48 -15.67
C MET A 175 9.02 19.36 -16.10
N LEU A 176 7.99 18.78 -16.72
CA LEU A 176 6.78 19.52 -17.10
C LEU A 176 6.00 19.98 -15.87
N ASN A 177 5.88 19.15 -14.86
CA ASN A 177 5.13 19.45 -13.64
C ASN A 177 5.77 20.60 -12.84
N GLN A 178 7.10 20.73 -12.87
CA GLN A 178 7.83 21.86 -12.25
C GLN A 178 7.55 23.22 -12.93
N GLN A 179 7.09 23.23 -14.17
CA GLN A 179 6.73 24.45 -14.90
C GLN A 179 5.34 25.00 -14.52
N ILE A 180 4.54 24.21 -13.79
CA ILE A 180 3.19 24.62 -13.35
C ILE A 180 3.32 25.76 -12.32
N ARG A 181 2.57 26.83 -12.56
CA ARG A 181 2.51 27.99 -11.66
C ARG A 181 1.26 27.93 -10.80
N PHE A 182 1.43 28.01 -9.49
CA PHE A 182 0.34 27.93 -8.50
C PHE A 182 -0.10 29.29 -7.95
N GLY A 183 0.19 30.39 -8.66
CA GLY A 183 -0.22 31.74 -8.25
C GLY A 183 0.27 32.12 -6.86
N GLY A 184 -0.61 32.61 -5.98
CA GLY A 184 -0.26 33.04 -4.63
C GLY A 184 0.29 31.94 -3.70
N ALA A 185 -0.02 30.68 -3.98
CA ALA A 185 0.49 29.53 -3.20
C ALA A 185 1.91 29.08 -3.60
N GLN A 186 2.48 29.65 -4.66
CA GLN A 186 3.76 29.23 -5.22
C GLN A 186 4.92 29.19 -4.20
N LYS A 187 5.02 30.23 -3.36
CA LYS A 187 6.09 30.33 -2.35
C LYS A 187 5.98 29.21 -1.30
N TRP A 188 4.79 28.98 -0.81
CA TRP A 188 4.53 27.95 0.19
C TRP A 188 4.77 26.52 -0.37
N ILE A 189 4.29 26.25 -1.58
CA ILE A 189 4.53 24.96 -2.25
C ILE A 189 6.03 24.75 -2.46
N LYS A 190 6.74 25.77 -2.94
CA LYS A 190 8.18 25.67 -3.17
C LYS A 190 8.97 25.42 -1.88
N SER A 191 8.63 26.07 -0.76
CA SER A 191 9.31 25.81 0.52
C SER A 191 9.08 24.36 1.00
N MET A 192 7.90 23.79 0.84
CA MET A 192 7.64 22.39 1.20
C MET A 192 8.45 21.39 0.36
N GLU A 193 8.59 21.67 -0.94
CA GLU A 193 9.42 20.84 -1.84
C GLU A 193 10.91 20.94 -1.49
N GLU A 194 11.37 22.16 -1.19
CA GLU A 194 12.76 22.40 -0.78
C GLU A 194 13.09 21.67 0.53
N ASP A 195 12.20 21.70 1.52
CA ASP A 195 12.40 21.00 2.80
C ASP A 195 12.44 19.48 2.62
N ALA A 196 11.54 18.92 1.78
CA ALA A 196 11.57 17.51 1.47
C ALA A 196 12.85 17.10 0.70
N THR A 197 13.30 17.93 -0.25
CA THR A 197 14.53 17.70 -1.00
C THR A 197 15.74 17.72 -0.06
N LYS A 198 15.81 18.70 0.84
CA LYS A 198 16.89 18.79 1.84
C LYS A 198 16.94 17.57 2.76
N GLN A 199 15.79 17.02 3.19
CA GLN A 199 15.77 15.79 3.98
C GLN A 199 16.40 14.61 3.23
N ILE A 200 16.07 14.43 1.96
CA ILE A 200 16.66 13.38 1.13
C ILE A 200 18.17 13.63 0.92
N GLN A 201 18.57 14.85 0.57
CA GLN A 201 19.98 15.22 0.43
C GLN A 201 20.77 14.95 1.72
N PHE A 202 20.20 15.28 2.87
CA PHE A 202 20.78 15.05 4.18
C PHE A 202 20.98 13.54 4.45
N MET A 203 19.99 12.71 4.17
CA MET A 203 20.09 11.25 4.34
C MET A 203 21.11 10.61 3.39
N LEU A 204 21.25 11.16 2.18
CA LEU A 204 22.17 10.66 1.15
C LEU A 204 23.56 11.34 1.18
N HIS A 205 23.82 12.24 2.16
CA HIS A 205 25.07 12.99 2.24
C HIS A 205 26.31 12.09 2.41
N LYS A 206 26.20 11.05 3.24
CA LYS A 206 27.35 10.17 3.54
C LYS A 206 27.44 9.02 2.54
N HIS A 207 28.56 8.97 1.80
CA HIS A 207 28.82 7.96 0.76
C HIS A 207 29.62 6.76 1.28
N THR A 208 29.08 6.03 2.26
CA THR A 208 29.65 4.75 2.74
C THR A 208 28.72 3.58 2.42
N GLY A 209 29.27 2.37 2.24
CA GLY A 209 28.46 1.18 1.96
C GLY A 209 27.44 0.88 3.07
N LYS A 210 27.78 1.21 4.35
CA LYS A 210 26.84 1.11 5.47
C LYS A 210 25.67 2.06 5.30
N GLU A 211 25.91 3.30 4.93
CA GLU A 211 24.86 4.32 4.74
C GLU A 211 23.99 3.99 3.54
N LEU A 212 24.57 3.51 2.43
CA LEU A 212 23.81 2.99 1.29
C LEU A 212 22.86 1.88 1.72
N PHE A 213 23.35 0.88 2.45
CA PHE A 213 22.52 -0.23 2.94
C PHE A 213 21.39 0.26 3.84
N LEU A 214 21.66 1.17 4.78
CA LEU A 214 20.65 1.74 5.66
C LEU A 214 19.62 2.56 4.87
N ASN A 215 20.04 3.35 3.88
CA ASN A 215 19.12 4.12 3.05
C ASN A 215 18.22 3.22 2.19
N LEU A 216 18.74 2.11 1.67
CA LEU A 216 17.92 1.10 0.98
C LEU A 216 16.84 0.52 1.90
N ILE A 217 17.14 0.33 3.19
CA ILE A 217 16.13 -0.17 4.15
C ILE A 217 15.12 0.92 4.50
N PHE A 218 15.59 2.09 4.95
CA PHE A 218 14.72 3.10 5.56
C PHE A 218 13.93 3.92 4.53
N ILE A 219 14.52 4.17 3.34
CA ILE A 219 13.85 4.96 2.30
C ILE A 219 13.09 4.02 1.35
N SER A 220 13.74 2.99 0.79
CA SER A 220 13.17 2.18 -0.28
C SER A 220 12.34 1.00 0.24
N LEU A 221 12.89 0.18 1.16
CA LEU A 221 12.20 -1.04 1.61
C LEU A 221 10.96 -0.72 2.46
N PHE A 222 11.07 0.24 3.39
CA PHE A 222 9.94 0.64 4.23
C PHE A 222 8.83 1.30 3.41
N ALA A 223 9.18 2.16 2.42
CA ALA A 223 8.21 2.69 1.48
C ALA A 223 7.57 1.57 0.67
N GLY A 224 8.38 0.72 0.01
CA GLY A 224 7.89 -0.38 -0.82
C GLY A 224 6.95 -1.34 -0.07
N ILE A 225 7.23 -1.69 1.19
CA ILE A 225 6.32 -2.54 1.98
C ILE A 225 5.12 -1.74 2.47
N GLY A 226 5.36 -0.62 3.15
CA GLY A 226 4.33 0.11 3.87
C GLY A 226 3.28 0.71 2.93
N GLU A 227 3.73 1.41 1.91
CA GLU A 227 2.86 2.09 0.96
C GLU A 227 2.10 1.09 0.09
N GLU A 228 2.72 -0.02 -0.35
CA GLU A 228 2.00 -1.03 -1.11
C GLU A 228 0.90 -1.71 -0.28
N LEU A 229 1.14 -2.00 1.00
CA LEU A 229 0.11 -2.53 1.89
C LEU A 229 -1.06 -1.55 2.04
N PHE A 230 -0.78 -0.29 2.25
CA PHE A 230 -1.77 0.75 2.46
C PHE A 230 -2.56 1.05 1.17
N PHE A 231 -1.84 1.37 0.09
CA PHE A 231 -2.47 1.81 -1.16
C PHE A 231 -3.00 0.64 -1.98
N ARG A 232 -2.23 -0.43 -2.22
CA ARG A 232 -2.65 -1.55 -3.09
C ARG A 232 -3.42 -2.60 -2.32
N GLY A 233 -2.94 -2.95 -1.13
CA GLY A 233 -3.59 -3.95 -0.26
C GLY A 233 -4.98 -3.53 0.24
N ILE A 234 -5.16 -2.24 0.55
CA ILE A 234 -6.42 -1.72 1.13
C ILE A 234 -7.13 -0.76 0.19
N LEU A 235 -6.58 0.43 -0.09
CA LEU A 235 -7.31 1.50 -0.81
C LEU A 235 -7.67 1.09 -2.24
N GLN A 236 -6.74 0.57 -3.02
CA GLN A 236 -7.01 0.14 -4.38
C GLN A 236 -8.08 -0.95 -4.42
N ARG A 237 -8.04 -1.89 -3.47
CA ARG A 237 -9.06 -2.92 -3.32
C ARG A 237 -10.44 -2.31 -3.08
N MET A 238 -10.55 -1.31 -2.18
CA MET A 238 -11.80 -0.62 -1.89
C MET A 238 -12.33 0.16 -3.11
N PHE A 239 -11.47 0.93 -3.78
CA PHE A 239 -11.90 1.73 -4.94
C PHE A 239 -12.25 0.88 -6.15
N ILE A 240 -11.57 -0.23 -6.39
CA ILE A 240 -11.98 -1.19 -7.43
C ILE A 240 -13.34 -1.80 -7.09
N ARG A 241 -13.56 -2.17 -5.82
CA ARG A 241 -14.85 -2.70 -5.37
C ARG A 241 -15.98 -1.67 -5.53
N ALA A 242 -15.74 -0.42 -5.16
CA ALA A 242 -16.72 0.66 -5.27
C ALA A 242 -17.06 0.99 -6.73
N SER A 243 -16.05 1.13 -7.59
CA SER A 243 -16.24 1.50 -8.99
C SER A 243 -16.67 0.32 -9.88
N ARG A 244 -16.46 -0.90 -9.42
CA ARG A 244 -16.58 -2.16 -10.21
C ARG A 244 -15.69 -2.17 -11.47
N ARG A 245 -14.76 -1.21 -11.58
CA ARG A 245 -13.86 -1.01 -12.72
C ARG A 245 -12.41 -0.93 -12.24
N PRO A 246 -11.58 -1.97 -12.49
CA PRO A 246 -10.22 -2.01 -11.98
C PRO A 246 -9.39 -0.78 -12.32
N LEU A 247 -9.44 -0.31 -13.57
CA LEU A 247 -8.67 0.85 -14.02
C LEU A 247 -9.06 2.13 -13.26
N ILE A 248 -10.35 2.34 -13.00
CA ILE A 248 -10.81 3.51 -12.23
C ILE A 248 -10.27 3.45 -10.80
N GLY A 249 -10.37 2.28 -10.13
CA GLY A 249 -9.83 2.10 -8.80
C GLY A 249 -8.33 2.31 -8.73
N ILE A 250 -7.58 1.85 -9.75
CA ILE A 250 -6.13 2.07 -9.87
C ILE A 250 -5.82 3.57 -9.99
N ILE A 251 -6.49 4.30 -10.88
CA ILE A 251 -6.24 5.72 -11.11
C ILE A 251 -6.57 6.54 -9.87
N ILE A 252 -7.71 6.29 -9.22
CA ILE A 252 -8.08 6.99 -7.98
C ILE A 252 -7.03 6.74 -6.89
N THR A 253 -6.62 5.50 -6.71
CA THR A 253 -5.60 5.15 -5.71
C THR A 253 -4.26 5.80 -6.02
N ALA A 254 -3.84 5.82 -7.28
CA ALA A 254 -2.61 6.45 -7.72
C ALA A 254 -2.63 7.97 -7.52
N ALA A 255 -3.78 8.62 -7.73
CA ALA A 255 -3.94 10.04 -7.44
C ALA A 255 -3.84 10.35 -5.94
N ILE A 256 -4.46 9.52 -5.10
CA ILE A 256 -4.36 9.64 -3.64
C ILE A 256 -2.92 9.36 -3.18
N PHE A 257 -2.26 8.33 -3.73
CA PHE A 257 -0.86 8.00 -3.48
C PHE A 257 0.04 9.20 -3.76
N SER A 258 -0.11 9.82 -4.91
CA SER A 258 0.67 11.00 -5.29
C SER A 258 0.37 12.20 -4.39
N ALA A 259 -0.90 12.48 -4.08
CA ALA A 259 -1.30 13.57 -3.20
C ALA A 259 -0.79 13.39 -1.76
N PHE A 260 -0.64 12.16 -1.31
CA PHE A 260 -0.19 11.83 0.06
C PHE A 260 1.25 12.30 0.35
N HIS A 261 2.06 12.49 -0.68
CA HIS A 261 3.42 13.05 -0.54
C HIS A 261 3.44 14.55 -0.30
N VAL A 262 2.31 15.26 -0.47
CA VAL A 262 2.18 16.72 -0.28
C VAL A 262 3.19 17.54 -1.09
N GLN A 263 3.71 16.99 -2.19
CA GLN A 263 4.70 17.58 -3.08
C GLN A 263 4.08 17.74 -4.47
N LEU A 264 3.59 18.95 -4.78
CA LEU A 264 2.82 19.20 -6.01
C LEU A 264 3.68 19.18 -7.28
N PHE A 265 4.97 19.53 -7.21
CA PHE A 265 5.89 19.45 -8.36
C PHE A 265 6.26 18.00 -8.71
N GLY A 266 6.05 17.07 -7.80
CA GLY A 266 6.20 15.63 -8.04
C GLY A 266 4.88 14.90 -8.28
N PHE A 267 3.74 15.61 -8.40
CA PHE A 267 2.41 14.95 -8.44
C PHE A 267 2.23 14.06 -9.67
N VAL A 268 2.48 14.59 -10.87
CA VAL A 268 2.26 13.83 -12.12
C VAL A 268 3.19 12.63 -12.25
N PRO A 269 4.51 12.74 -12.04
CA PRO A 269 5.40 11.58 -12.08
C PRO A 269 5.01 10.49 -11.09
N ARG A 270 4.67 10.84 -9.84
CA ARG A 270 4.21 9.84 -8.84
C ARG A 270 2.86 9.23 -9.18
N LEU A 271 1.95 10.00 -9.78
CA LEU A 271 0.68 9.48 -10.30
C LEU A 271 0.93 8.37 -11.33
N LEU A 272 1.84 8.60 -12.29
CA LEU A 272 2.21 7.61 -13.31
C LEU A 272 2.81 6.35 -12.68
N LEU A 273 3.77 6.49 -11.78
CA LEU A 273 4.34 5.37 -11.04
C LEU A 273 3.26 4.62 -10.24
N GLY A 274 2.37 5.37 -9.60
CA GLY A 274 1.23 4.81 -8.88
C GLY A 274 0.32 3.96 -9.74
N ILE A 275 0.06 4.38 -10.99
CA ILE A 275 -0.72 3.62 -11.97
C ILE A 275 0.04 2.35 -12.40
N VAL A 276 1.35 2.43 -12.68
CA VAL A 276 2.16 1.27 -13.07
C VAL A 276 2.17 0.23 -11.95
N LEU A 277 2.46 0.62 -10.72
CA LEU A 277 2.43 -0.27 -9.55
C LEU A 277 1.04 -0.87 -9.30
N GLY A 278 -0.01 -0.07 -9.45
CA GLY A 278 -1.39 -0.53 -9.36
C GLY A 278 -1.76 -1.58 -10.41
N CYS A 279 -1.26 -1.42 -11.64
CA CYS A 279 -1.39 -2.41 -12.71
C CYS A 279 -0.59 -3.68 -12.44
N ILE A 280 0.66 -3.54 -11.94
CA ILE A 280 1.50 -4.69 -11.54
C ILE A 280 0.76 -5.53 -10.50
N TYR A 281 0.26 -4.90 -9.43
CA TYR A 281 -0.51 -5.60 -8.39
C TYR A 281 -1.75 -6.29 -8.96
N TRP A 282 -2.56 -5.56 -9.75
CA TRP A 282 -3.83 -6.08 -10.27
C TRP A 282 -3.61 -7.25 -11.24
N TYR A 283 -2.72 -7.11 -12.21
CA TYR A 283 -2.54 -8.13 -13.24
C TYR A 283 -1.74 -9.36 -12.77
N SER A 284 -0.79 -9.18 -11.86
CA SER A 284 -0.07 -10.32 -11.28
C SER A 284 -0.88 -11.05 -10.20
N GLY A 285 -1.81 -10.36 -9.56
CA GLY A 285 -2.55 -10.83 -8.39
C GLY A 285 -1.71 -10.94 -7.12
N SER A 286 -0.50 -10.37 -7.08
CA SER A 286 0.48 -10.51 -6.00
C SER A 286 0.96 -9.14 -5.51
N ILE A 287 0.75 -8.85 -4.22
CA ILE A 287 1.29 -7.63 -3.60
C ILE A 287 2.82 -7.71 -3.47
N LEU A 288 3.38 -8.90 -3.37
CA LEU A 288 4.83 -9.09 -3.30
C LEU A 288 5.53 -8.52 -4.54
N LEU A 289 4.93 -8.65 -5.73
CA LEU A 289 5.51 -8.08 -6.95
C LEU A 289 5.44 -6.56 -6.98
N SER A 290 4.37 -5.97 -6.47
CA SER A 290 4.28 -4.51 -6.35
C SER A 290 5.31 -3.99 -5.34
N ILE A 291 5.49 -4.67 -4.20
CA ILE A 291 6.52 -4.36 -3.21
C ILE A 291 7.92 -4.45 -3.83
N ILE A 292 8.24 -5.54 -4.52
CA ILE A 292 9.54 -5.73 -5.17
C ILE A 292 9.78 -4.66 -6.25
N ALA A 293 8.78 -4.35 -7.06
CA ALA A 293 8.88 -3.35 -8.11
C ALA A 293 9.09 -1.94 -7.55
N HIS A 294 8.40 -1.58 -6.48
CA HIS A 294 8.54 -0.31 -5.78
C HIS A 294 9.94 -0.20 -5.13
N PHE A 295 10.31 -1.20 -4.33
CA PHE A 295 11.64 -1.29 -3.73
C PHE A 295 12.76 -1.19 -4.77
N PHE A 296 12.61 -1.88 -5.90
CA PHE A 296 13.57 -1.85 -6.98
C PHE A 296 13.71 -0.45 -7.59
N TYR A 297 12.60 0.25 -7.84
CA TYR A 297 12.62 1.58 -8.43
C TYR A 297 13.30 2.60 -7.49
N ASP A 298 12.85 2.70 -6.25
CA ASP A 298 13.44 3.63 -5.28
C ASP A 298 14.87 3.26 -4.94
N GLY A 299 15.15 1.96 -4.80
CA GLY A 299 16.50 1.47 -4.55
C GLY A 299 17.46 1.79 -5.69
N LEU A 300 16.99 1.68 -6.94
CA LEU A 300 17.78 2.07 -8.11
C LEU A 300 18.13 3.55 -8.07
N LEU A 301 17.17 4.42 -7.75
CA LEU A 301 17.42 5.87 -7.64
C LEU A 301 18.42 6.19 -6.52
N ILE A 302 18.33 5.50 -5.37
CA ILE A 302 19.29 5.65 -4.25
C ILE A 302 20.69 5.20 -4.68
N VAL A 303 20.80 4.09 -5.41
CA VAL A 303 22.09 3.60 -5.92
C VAL A 303 22.68 4.57 -6.95
N ILE A 304 21.86 5.08 -7.87
CA ILE A 304 22.31 6.10 -8.84
C ILE A 304 22.82 7.34 -8.10
N ALA A 305 22.08 7.83 -7.12
CA ALA A 305 22.45 8.97 -6.30
C ALA A 305 23.74 8.76 -5.49
N TYR A 306 23.96 7.52 -5.03
CA TYR A 306 25.21 7.16 -4.33
C TYR A 306 26.44 7.28 -5.25
N PHE A 307 26.33 6.85 -6.52
CA PHE A 307 27.43 6.93 -7.48
C PHE A 307 27.52 8.28 -8.20
N GLN A 308 26.40 9.01 -8.31
CA GLN A 308 26.30 10.32 -8.98
C GLN A 308 25.58 11.34 -8.08
N PRO A 309 26.23 11.86 -7.04
CA PRO A 309 25.58 12.77 -6.08
C PRO A 309 25.06 14.08 -6.71
N SER A 310 25.66 14.50 -7.83
CA SER A 310 25.24 15.71 -8.56
C SER A 310 23.77 15.68 -9.00
N ILE A 311 23.21 14.51 -9.22
CA ILE A 311 21.79 14.35 -9.62
C ILE A 311 20.84 14.85 -8.53
N ILE A 312 21.20 14.69 -7.25
CA ILE A 312 20.38 15.15 -6.13
C ILE A 312 20.77 16.57 -5.68
N GLN A 313 22.04 16.92 -5.81
CA GLN A 313 22.55 18.22 -5.36
C GLN A 313 22.10 19.38 -6.27
N ASN A 314 21.91 19.12 -7.55
CA ASN A 314 21.48 20.12 -8.51
C ASN A 314 20.00 19.91 -8.89
N PRO A 315 19.08 20.82 -8.51
CA PRO A 315 17.67 20.71 -8.84
C PRO A 315 17.37 20.64 -10.34
N ASP A 316 18.25 21.20 -11.16
CA ASP A 316 18.12 21.24 -12.63
C ASP A 316 18.80 20.04 -13.32
N SER A 317 19.42 19.13 -12.57
CA SER A 317 20.06 17.94 -13.16
C SER A 317 19.00 16.94 -13.62
N THR A 318 19.25 16.37 -14.81
CA THR A 318 18.45 15.30 -15.37
C THR A 318 19.31 14.07 -15.63
N MET A 319 18.75 12.86 -15.49
CA MET A 319 19.47 11.61 -15.79
C MET A 319 19.80 11.50 -17.29
N PHE A 320 18.99 12.13 -18.14
CA PHE A 320 19.12 12.06 -19.57
C PHE A 320 19.38 13.44 -20.18
N ASN A 321 19.94 13.45 -21.39
CA ASN A 321 20.17 14.69 -22.12
C ASN A 321 18.82 15.41 -22.37
N PRO A 322 18.66 16.69 -21.95
CA PRO A 322 17.39 17.42 -22.09
C PRO A 322 16.87 17.50 -23.54
N THR A 323 17.73 17.53 -24.54
CA THR A 323 17.32 17.58 -25.96
C THR A 323 16.70 16.28 -26.45
N LEU A 324 17.03 15.15 -25.80
CA LEU A 324 16.51 13.82 -26.13
C LEU A 324 15.33 13.40 -25.23
N MET A 325 14.99 14.22 -24.22
CA MET A 325 13.99 13.83 -23.23
C MET A 325 12.61 13.55 -23.81
N LEU A 326 12.14 14.39 -24.74
CA LEU A 326 10.81 14.18 -25.36
C LEU A 326 10.74 12.88 -26.16
N PRO A 327 11.64 12.59 -27.12
CA PRO A 327 11.60 11.30 -27.84
C PRO A 327 11.81 10.10 -26.90
N LEU A 328 12.67 10.20 -25.88
CA LEU A 328 12.84 9.15 -24.89
C LEU A 328 11.54 8.94 -24.08
N ALA A 329 10.88 10.01 -23.66
CA ALA A 329 9.61 9.93 -22.93
C ALA A 329 8.50 9.28 -23.77
N ILE A 330 8.40 9.62 -25.06
CA ILE A 330 7.42 8.99 -25.96
C ILE A 330 7.73 7.50 -26.11
N GLY A 331 8.98 7.12 -26.38
CA GLY A 331 9.39 5.72 -26.47
C GLY A 331 9.11 4.96 -25.15
N SER A 332 9.44 5.58 -24.02
CA SER A 332 9.18 5.09 -22.67
C SER A 332 7.69 4.84 -22.41
N ALA A 333 6.83 5.80 -22.78
CA ALA A 333 5.38 5.66 -22.64
C ALA A 333 4.84 4.48 -23.45
N ILE A 334 5.29 4.34 -24.70
CA ILE A 334 4.90 3.24 -25.60
C ILE A 334 5.36 1.90 -25.02
N LEU A 335 6.63 1.79 -24.57
CA LEU A 335 7.17 0.57 -24.00
C LEU A 335 6.46 0.20 -22.69
N THR A 336 6.23 1.17 -21.80
CA THR A 336 5.47 0.96 -20.57
C THR A 336 4.06 0.44 -20.86
N TYR A 337 3.37 1.05 -21.81
CA TYR A 337 2.05 0.59 -22.27
C TYR A 337 2.09 -0.86 -22.80
N ILE A 338 3.10 -1.19 -23.63
CA ILE A 338 3.25 -2.55 -24.19
C ILE A 338 3.46 -3.57 -23.06
N VAL A 339 4.33 -3.27 -22.09
CA VAL A 339 4.61 -4.17 -20.97
C VAL A 339 3.35 -4.38 -20.11
N ILE A 340 2.64 -3.30 -19.77
CA ILE A 340 1.38 -3.39 -18.99
C ILE A 340 0.30 -4.14 -19.79
N ARG A 341 0.20 -3.90 -21.10
CA ARG A 341 -0.71 -4.66 -21.96
C ARG A 341 -0.36 -6.15 -21.99
N GLN A 342 0.94 -6.48 -22.06
CA GLN A 342 1.40 -7.87 -21.98
C GLN A 342 1.02 -8.51 -20.62
N MET A 343 1.23 -7.80 -19.51
CA MET A 343 0.77 -8.27 -18.20
C MET A 343 -0.75 -8.51 -18.18
N LYS A 344 -1.52 -7.60 -18.76
CA LYS A 344 -2.98 -7.75 -18.88
C LYS A 344 -3.38 -9.01 -19.67
N THR A 345 -2.73 -9.29 -20.81
CA THR A 345 -3.05 -10.47 -21.64
C THR A 345 -2.68 -11.79 -20.97
N LEU A 346 -1.63 -11.79 -20.15
CA LEU A 346 -1.17 -12.95 -19.38
C LEU A 346 -1.94 -13.17 -18.09
N SER A 347 -2.66 -12.14 -17.60
CA SER A 347 -3.35 -12.15 -16.32
C SER A 347 -4.56 -13.08 -16.34
N VAL A 348 -4.70 -13.83 -15.27
CA VAL A 348 -5.90 -14.61 -14.94
C VAL A 348 -6.79 -13.91 -13.92
N THR A 349 -6.37 -12.75 -13.41
CA THR A 349 -7.09 -12.01 -12.37
C THR A 349 -8.33 -11.33 -12.97
N SER A 350 -9.48 -11.57 -12.39
CA SER A 350 -10.73 -10.91 -12.76
C SER A 350 -11.45 -10.34 -11.54
N TYR A 351 -12.32 -9.35 -11.77
CA TYR A 351 -13.12 -8.74 -10.71
C TYR A 351 -13.94 -9.78 -9.95
N SER A 352 -14.63 -10.67 -10.68
CA SER A 352 -15.47 -11.70 -10.11
C SER A 352 -14.71 -12.71 -9.24
N GLN A 353 -13.46 -13.03 -9.58
CA GLN A 353 -12.61 -13.92 -8.76
C GLN A 353 -12.14 -13.24 -7.48
N VAL A 354 -11.68 -11.98 -7.58
CA VAL A 354 -11.14 -11.25 -6.42
C VAL A 354 -12.22 -10.94 -5.40
N TYR A 355 -13.42 -10.56 -5.86
CA TYR A 355 -14.52 -10.13 -5.01
C TYR A 355 -15.66 -11.15 -4.89
N LYS A 356 -15.42 -12.42 -5.28
CA LYS A 356 -16.43 -13.50 -5.21
C LYS A 356 -17.10 -13.63 -3.83
N ASN A 357 -16.32 -13.47 -2.77
CA ASN A 357 -16.80 -13.58 -1.40
C ASN A 357 -17.33 -12.25 -0.82
N ASP A 358 -17.18 -11.15 -1.55
CA ASP A 358 -17.64 -9.82 -1.16
C ASP A 358 -19.08 -9.53 -1.70
N ILE A 359 -19.60 -10.41 -2.56
CA ILE A 359 -20.93 -10.29 -3.21
C ILE A 359 -22.05 -10.86 -2.31
N ILE A 360 -21.88 -10.90 -1.00
CA ILE A 360 -22.88 -11.46 -0.07
C ILE A 360 -24.02 -10.47 0.27
N THR A 361 -24.05 -9.28 -0.29
CA THR A 361 -25.22 -8.40 -0.15
C THR A 361 -25.88 -8.19 -1.51
N LYS A 362 -26.78 -9.11 -1.86
CA LYS A 362 -27.62 -9.05 -3.07
C LYS A 362 -28.72 -8.01 -2.98
N ASP A 363 -28.90 -7.33 -1.85
CA ASP A 363 -30.06 -6.46 -1.58
C ASP A 363 -29.67 -5.12 -0.91
N GLU A 364 -28.60 -4.47 -1.34
CA GLU A 364 -28.51 -3.02 -1.12
C GLU A 364 -28.70 -2.33 -2.47
N ASP A 365 -29.95 -2.14 -2.85
CA ASP A 365 -30.38 -1.12 -3.81
C ASP A 365 -29.91 0.23 -3.30
N PHE A 366 -28.77 0.69 -3.84
CA PHE A 366 -28.39 2.08 -3.73
C PHE A 366 -29.31 2.89 -4.66
N THR A 367 -30.48 3.23 -4.16
CA THR A 367 -31.25 4.37 -4.66
C THR A 367 -30.57 5.64 -4.12
N PHE A 368 -29.84 6.33 -4.98
CA PHE A 368 -29.57 7.75 -4.92
C PHE A 368 -30.31 8.44 -6.04
#